data_7ffd661449d9feb262545ee7c40b5afe
#
_entry.id   7ffd661449d9feb262545ee7c40b5afe
#
_cell.length_a   1.000
_cell.length_b   1.000
_cell.length_c   1.000
_cell.angle_alpha   90.00
_cell.angle_beta   90.00
_cell.angle_gamma   90.00
#
_symmetry.space_group_name_H-M   'P 1'
#
loop_
_entity.id
_entity.type
_entity.pdbx_description
1 polymer ?
#
loop_
_entity_poly.entity_id
_entity_poly.type
_entity_poly.pdbx_seq_one_letter_code
_entity_poly.pdbx_strand_id
1 'polypeptide(L)'
;MDTFLHKLFGFDRKTMQVRTEILAGLTTFLTMSYILAVNPSVMSSTGMDRGALFTTTAVVSIIATLVMAVYAKMPFALAPGMGLNAVFAYTICLGMGYSWRFALSEVFIEGLLFIILTVTNLREAIVKSLPPSL
;
A
#
# COMPACT_ATOMS: atom_id res chain seq x y z
N MET A 1 12.76 27.97 -0.11
CA MET A 1 11.65 27.00 -0.04
C MET A 1 11.65 26.10 -1.29
N ASP A 2 11.89 26.63 -2.47
CA ASP A 2 11.87 25.89 -3.74
C ASP A 2 12.95 24.82 -3.86
N THR A 3 14.18 25.12 -3.39
CA THR A 3 15.29 24.16 -3.42
C THR A 3 15.02 22.94 -2.51
N PHE A 4 14.32 23.15 -1.40
CA PHE A 4 13.94 22.07 -0.49
C PHE A 4 12.86 21.16 -1.09
N LEU A 5 11.81 21.75 -1.69
CA LEU A 5 10.74 21.01 -2.36
C LEU A 5 11.24 20.23 -3.58
N HIS A 6 12.14 20.83 -4.36
CA HIS A 6 12.78 20.15 -5.48
C HIS A 6 13.63 18.95 -5.04
N LYS A 7 14.41 19.14 -3.96
CA LYS A 7 15.31 18.09 -3.45
C LYS A 7 14.52 16.90 -2.86
N LEU A 8 13.45 17.16 -2.11
CA LEU A 8 12.65 16.13 -1.44
C LEU A 8 11.63 15.46 -2.36
N PHE A 9 10.90 16.23 -3.15
CA PHE A 9 9.74 15.74 -3.91
C PHE A 9 9.90 15.81 -5.43
N GLY A 10 11.03 16.29 -5.93
CA GLY A 10 11.22 16.49 -7.37
C GLY A 10 10.37 17.64 -7.95
N PHE A 11 9.86 18.54 -7.10
CA PHE A 11 8.98 19.62 -7.50
C PHE A 11 9.68 20.64 -8.43
N ASP A 12 9.15 20.86 -9.63
CA ASP A 12 9.64 21.88 -10.59
C ASP A 12 8.55 22.94 -10.82
N ARG A 13 8.82 24.18 -10.42
CA ARG A 13 7.91 25.32 -10.59
C ARG A 13 7.58 25.65 -12.05
N LYS A 14 8.39 25.21 -13.00
CA LYS A 14 8.15 25.47 -14.42
C LYS A 14 7.00 24.62 -14.96
N THR A 15 6.81 23.45 -14.39
CA THR A 15 5.83 22.46 -14.82
C THR A 15 4.73 22.19 -13.80
N MET A 16 4.98 22.49 -12.52
CA MET A 16 4.10 22.16 -11.39
C MET A 16 3.68 23.41 -10.60
N GLN A 17 2.41 23.47 -10.23
CA GLN A 17 1.86 24.53 -9.37
C GLN A 17 1.52 23.94 -8.00
N VAL A 18 2.04 24.53 -6.92
CA VAL A 18 1.82 24.07 -5.54
C VAL A 18 0.33 23.91 -5.21
N ARG A 19 -0.51 24.83 -5.65
CA ARG A 19 -1.97 24.76 -5.45
C ARG A 19 -2.58 23.52 -6.10
N THR A 20 -2.17 23.22 -7.31
CA THR A 20 -2.66 22.06 -8.07
C THR A 20 -2.23 20.75 -7.41
N GLU A 21 -0.96 20.67 -6.95
CA GLU A 21 -0.44 19.50 -6.26
C GLU A 21 -1.15 19.25 -4.91
N ILE A 22 -1.43 20.31 -4.14
CA ILE A 22 -2.20 20.19 -2.89
C ILE A 22 -3.62 19.70 -3.17
N LEU A 23 -4.29 20.26 -4.17
CA LEU A 23 -5.64 19.83 -4.55
C LEU A 23 -5.67 18.40 -5.06
N ALA A 24 -4.69 18.01 -5.88
CA ALA A 24 -4.54 16.63 -6.35
C ALA A 24 -4.31 15.66 -5.18
N GLY A 25 -3.42 16.00 -4.25
CA GLY A 25 -3.17 15.21 -3.04
C GLY A 25 -4.41 15.06 -2.16
N LEU A 26 -5.16 16.16 -1.96
CA LEU A 26 -6.41 16.14 -1.20
C LEU A 26 -7.47 15.27 -1.87
N THR A 27 -7.61 15.37 -3.19
CA THR A 27 -8.54 14.54 -3.98
C THR A 27 -8.18 13.07 -3.87
N THR A 28 -6.90 12.73 -4.01
CA THR A 28 -6.39 11.36 -3.85
C THR A 28 -6.67 10.84 -2.45
N PHE A 29 -6.40 11.64 -1.41
CA PHE A 29 -6.69 11.27 -0.03
C PHE A 29 -8.19 10.99 0.18
N LEU A 30 -9.07 11.88 -0.26
CA LEU A 30 -10.52 11.70 -0.12
C LEU A 30 -11.01 10.46 -0.86
N THR A 31 -10.48 10.19 -2.05
CA THR A 31 -10.81 9.01 -2.84
C THR A 31 -10.39 7.72 -2.15
N MET A 32 -9.24 7.72 -1.46
CA MET A 32 -8.69 6.54 -0.79
C MET A 32 -9.13 6.41 0.68
N SER A 33 -9.69 7.44 1.28
CA SER A 33 -10.03 7.46 2.71
C SER A 33 -11.05 6.39 3.12
N TYR A 34 -11.88 5.93 2.18
CA TYR A 34 -12.83 4.84 2.45
C TYR A 34 -12.15 3.56 2.95
N ILE A 35 -10.88 3.33 2.57
CA ILE A 35 -10.14 2.11 2.95
C ILE A 35 -9.89 2.05 4.46
N LEU A 36 -9.80 3.24 5.12
CA LEU A 36 -9.66 3.33 6.58
C LEU A 36 -10.91 2.81 7.31
N ALA A 37 -12.07 2.82 6.68
CA ALA A 37 -13.30 2.27 7.23
C ALA A 37 -13.51 0.82 6.80
N VAL A 38 -13.31 0.51 5.52
CA VAL A 38 -13.62 -0.80 4.92
C VAL A 38 -12.60 -1.85 5.32
N ASN A 39 -11.30 -1.54 5.33
CA ASN A 39 -10.27 -2.51 5.69
C ASN A 39 -10.43 -3.02 7.14
N PRO A 40 -10.57 -2.17 8.17
CA PRO A 40 -10.87 -2.65 9.52
C PRO A 40 -12.19 -3.42 9.63
N SER A 41 -13.19 -3.05 8.83
CA SER A 41 -14.49 -3.75 8.81
C SER A 41 -14.35 -5.18 8.31
N VAL A 42 -13.62 -5.40 7.22
CA VAL A 42 -13.36 -6.72 6.64
C VAL A 42 -12.48 -7.56 7.57
N MET A 43 -11.36 -7.00 8.01
CA MET A 43 -10.38 -7.72 8.81
C MET A 43 -10.89 -8.04 10.23
N SER A 44 -11.75 -7.20 10.83
CA SER A 44 -12.30 -7.47 12.16
C SER A 44 -13.22 -8.70 12.22
N SER A 45 -13.73 -9.17 11.08
CA SER A 45 -14.49 -10.42 11.01
C SER A 45 -13.69 -11.65 11.43
N THR A 46 -12.35 -11.57 11.42
CA THR A 46 -11.45 -12.64 11.87
C THR A 46 -11.19 -12.65 13.39
N GLY A 47 -11.81 -11.73 14.14
CA GLY A 47 -11.59 -11.54 15.58
C GLY A 47 -10.48 -10.58 15.95
N MET A 48 -9.93 -9.83 15.00
CA MET A 48 -8.95 -8.77 15.24
C MET A 48 -9.64 -7.51 15.76
N ASP A 49 -8.96 -6.74 16.62
CA ASP A 49 -9.47 -5.48 17.14
C ASP A 49 -9.59 -4.43 16.04
N ARG A 50 -10.79 -3.86 15.88
CA ARG A 50 -11.10 -2.90 14.82
C ARG A 50 -10.33 -1.58 14.97
N GLY A 51 -10.09 -1.14 16.20
CA GLY A 51 -9.35 0.10 16.47
C GLY A 51 -7.88 -0.06 16.12
N ALA A 52 -7.28 -1.19 16.49
CA ALA A 52 -5.92 -1.53 16.13
C ALA A 52 -5.75 -1.62 14.60
N LEU A 53 -6.69 -2.25 13.90
CA LEU A 53 -6.69 -2.35 12.44
C LEU A 53 -6.79 -0.99 11.75
N PHE A 54 -7.64 -0.08 12.25
CA PHE A 54 -7.73 1.28 11.75
C PHE A 54 -6.40 2.02 11.87
N THR A 55 -5.82 2.00 13.07
CA THR A 55 -4.55 2.68 13.34
C THR A 55 -3.42 2.10 12.50
N THR A 56 -3.31 0.77 12.41
CA THR A 56 -2.29 0.10 11.62
C THR A 56 -2.45 0.41 10.13
N THR A 57 -3.67 0.38 9.60
CA THR A 57 -3.95 0.73 8.20
C THR A 57 -3.53 2.16 7.89
N ALA A 58 -3.85 3.11 8.78
CA ALA A 58 -3.47 4.51 8.62
C ALA A 58 -1.94 4.69 8.65
N VAL A 59 -1.27 4.14 9.65
CA VAL A 59 0.19 4.26 9.83
C VAL A 59 0.94 3.64 8.66
N VAL A 60 0.57 2.43 8.23
CA VAL A 60 1.21 1.76 7.08
C VAL A 60 1.02 2.56 5.79
N SER A 61 -0.19 3.07 5.54
CA SER A 61 -0.48 3.90 4.36
C SER A 61 0.33 5.21 4.36
N ILE A 62 0.47 5.86 5.51
CA ILE A 62 1.28 7.07 5.67
C ILE A 62 2.75 6.76 5.35
N ILE A 63 3.32 5.72 5.98
CA ILE A 63 4.74 5.36 5.78
C ILE A 63 4.99 4.98 4.32
N ALA A 64 4.15 4.13 3.73
CA ALA A 64 4.31 3.69 2.35
C ALA A 64 4.21 4.87 1.36
N THR A 65 3.24 5.76 1.55
CA THR A 65 3.07 6.96 0.71
C THR A 65 4.24 7.93 0.87
N LEU A 66 4.75 8.14 2.09
CA LEU A 66 5.92 8.98 2.33
C LEU A 66 7.18 8.41 1.67
N VAL A 67 7.40 7.10 1.76
CA VAL A 67 8.52 6.44 1.07
C VAL A 67 8.39 6.62 -0.43
N MET A 68 7.20 6.45 -0.99
CA MET A 68 6.95 6.67 -2.42
C MET A 68 7.22 8.12 -2.83
N ALA A 69 6.76 9.09 -2.06
CA ALA A 69 6.92 10.51 -2.34
C ALA A 69 8.38 10.98 -2.23
N VAL A 70 9.09 10.55 -1.17
CA VAL A 70 10.44 11.06 -0.86
C VAL A 70 11.54 10.27 -1.59
N TYR A 71 11.43 8.94 -1.59
CA TYR A 71 12.45 8.07 -2.18
C TYR A 71 12.25 7.87 -3.67
N ALA A 72 11.06 7.44 -4.09
CA ALA A 72 10.76 7.21 -5.50
C ALA A 72 10.41 8.50 -6.26
N LYS A 73 10.09 9.61 -5.55
CA LYS A 73 9.67 10.90 -6.13
C LYS A 73 8.48 10.75 -7.09
N MET A 74 7.58 9.84 -6.77
CA MET A 74 6.38 9.56 -7.56
C MET A 74 5.11 10.01 -6.83
N PRO A 75 4.15 10.63 -7.51
CA PRO A 75 2.92 11.15 -6.90
C PRO A 75 1.86 10.05 -6.73
N PHE A 76 2.23 8.91 -6.14
CA PHE A 76 1.31 7.81 -5.88
C PHE A 76 1.05 7.64 -4.39
N ALA A 77 -0.22 7.61 -4.01
CA ALA A 77 -0.63 7.21 -2.67
C ALA A 77 -0.75 5.68 -2.60
N LEU A 78 -0.26 5.09 -1.51
CA LEU A 78 -0.28 3.66 -1.29
C LEU A 78 -1.18 3.31 -0.10
N ALA A 79 -2.01 2.29 -0.30
CA ALA A 79 -2.88 1.74 0.73
C ALA A 79 -3.05 0.23 0.55
N PRO A 80 -3.48 -0.51 1.59
CA PRO A 80 -3.70 -1.95 1.51
C PRO A 80 -4.70 -2.35 0.42
N GLY A 81 -4.40 -3.44 -0.30
CA GLY A 81 -5.26 -3.96 -1.36
C GLY A 81 -6.44 -4.74 -0.79
N MET A 82 -7.67 -4.32 -1.12
CA MET A 82 -8.90 -4.93 -0.58
C MET A 82 -9.11 -6.39 -1.01
N GLY A 83 -8.70 -6.74 -2.23
CA GLY A 83 -8.84 -8.11 -2.75
C GLY A 83 -8.11 -9.15 -1.89
N LEU A 84 -6.84 -8.89 -1.59
CA LEU A 84 -6.03 -9.77 -0.75
C LEU A 84 -6.54 -9.82 0.69
N ASN A 85 -7.00 -8.71 1.24
CA ASN A 85 -7.57 -8.64 2.58
C ASN A 85 -8.88 -9.44 2.68
N ALA A 86 -9.70 -9.45 1.63
CA ALA A 86 -10.89 -10.29 1.56
C ALA A 86 -10.53 -11.78 1.51
N VAL A 87 -9.55 -12.19 0.72
CA VAL A 87 -9.04 -13.58 0.69
C VAL A 87 -8.50 -13.98 2.08
N PHE A 88 -7.71 -13.13 2.71
CA PHE A 88 -7.22 -13.37 4.07
C PHE A 88 -8.37 -13.60 5.06
N ALA A 89 -9.34 -12.70 5.11
CA ALA A 89 -10.42 -12.76 6.08
C ALA A 89 -11.39 -13.89 5.81
N TYR A 90 -11.92 -13.97 4.59
CA TYR A 90 -13.03 -14.87 4.27
C TYR A 90 -12.57 -16.26 3.84
N THR A 91 -11.49 -16.38 3.08
CA THR A 91 -11.02 -17.68 2.60
C THR A 91 -10.12 -18.35 3.64
N ILE A 92 -9.07 -17.68 4.12
CA ILE A 92 -8.08 -18.29 4.99
C ILE A 92 -8.60 -18.41 6.43
N CYS A 93 -9.04 -17.29 7.03
CA CYS A 93 -9.46 -17.32 8.42
C CYS A 93 -10.83 -17.97 8.63
N LEU A 94 -11.86 -17.51 7.91
CA LEU A 94 -13.23 -18.00 8.10
C LEU A 94 -13.50 -19.29 7.34
N GLY A 95 -13.02 -19.42 6.11
CA GLY A 95 -13.28 -20.59 5.27
C GLY A 95 -12.46 -21.81 5.65
N MET A 96 -11.16 -21.66 5.88
CA MET A 96 -10.25 -22.74 6.27
C MET A 96 -10.13 -22.90 7.80
N GLY A 97 -10.66 -21.97 8.60
CA GLY A 97 -10.64 -22.04 10.05
C GLY A 97 -9.28 -21.72 10.70
N TYR A 98 -8.35 -21.14 9.97
CA TYR A 98 -7.06 -20.74 10.54
C TYR A 98 -7.19 -19.49 11.42
N SER A 99 -6.42 -19.45 12.51
CA SER A 99 -6.39 -18.25 13.35
C SER A 99 -5.74 -17.09 12.58
N TRP A 100 -6.22 -15.88 12.81
CA TRP A 100 -5.66 -14.67 12.19
C TRP A 100 -4.16 -14.46 12.47
N ARG A 101 -3.68 -14.97 13.63
CA ARG A 101 -2.25 -14.90 13.96
C ARG A 101 -1.40 -15.77 13.05
N PHE A 102 -1.88 -16.99 12.74
CA PHE A 102 -1.23 -17.89 11.80
C PHE A 102 -1.21 -17.29 10.38
N ALA A 103 -2.35 -16.80 9.94
CA ALA A 103 -2.48 -16.17 8.62
C ALA A 103 -1.60 -14.92 8.47
N LEU A 104 -1.43 -14.10 9.53
CA LEU A 104 -0.49 -12.98 9.52
C LEU A 104 0.98 -13.41 9.41
N SER A 105 1.34 -14.53 10.02
CA SER A 105 2.70 -15.07 9.88
C SER A 105 2.99 -15.50 8.44
N GLU A 106 2.00 -16.04 7.76
CA GLU A 106 2.07 -16.42 6.34
C GLU A 106 2.27 -15.19 5.44
N VAL A 107 1.46 -14.15 5.65
CA VAL A 107 1.61 -12.86 4.94
C VAL A 107 2.98 -12.21 5.20
N PHE A 108 3.51 -12.32 6.41
CA PHE A 108 4.84 -11.82 6.75
C PHE A 108 5.93 -12.55 5.95
N ILE A 109 5.85 -13.88 5.86
CA ILE A 109 6.80 -14.69 5.08
C ILE A 109 6.69 -14.35 3.58
N GLU A 110 5.47 -14.20 3.06
CA GLU A 110 5.21 -13.76 1.68
C GLU A 110 5.85 -12.40 1.40
N GLY A 111 5.67 -11.44 2.30
CA GLY A 111 6.29 -10.12 2.19
C GLY A 111 7.81 -10.17 2.16
N LEU A 112 8.42 -11.03 3.00
CA LEU A 112 9.87 -11.24 3.02
C LEU A 112 10.38 -11.86 1.72
N LEU A 113 9.69 -12.88 1.22
CA LEU A 113 10.01 -13.50 -0.08
C LEU A 113 9.89 -12.49 -1.22
N PHE A 114 8.85 -11.64 -1.20
CA PHE A 114 8.67 -10.60 -2.20
C PHE A 114 9.81 -9.56 -2.21
N ILE A 115 10.31 -9.19 -1.03
CA ILE A 115 11.47 -8.31 -0.91
C ILE A 115 12.71 -8.98 -1.51
N ILE A 116 12.97 -10.25 -1.19
CA ILE A 116 14.10 -11.02 -1.73
C ILE A 116 14.02 -11.09 -3.27
N LEU A 117 12.85 -11.41 -3.81
CA LEU A 117 12.63 -11.48 -5.26
C LEU A 117 12.83 -10.10 -5.95
N THR A 118 12.48 -9.03 -5.26
CA THR A 118 12.64 -7.67 -5.80
C THR A 118 14.11 -7.26 -5.81
N VAL A 119 14.85 -7.54 -4.73
CA VAL A 119 16.29 -7.23 -4.63
C VAL A 119 17.13 -8.04 -5.61
N THR A 120 16.75 -9.29 -5.88
CA THR A 120 17.47 -10.18 -6.82
C THR A 120 17.12 -9.94 -8.28
N ASN A 121 16.29 -8.94 -8.63
CA ASN A 121 15.80 -8.66 -9.99
C ASN A 121 15.09 -9.85 -10.68
N LEU A 122 14.79 -10.91 -9.94
CA LEU A 122 14.05 -12.08 -10.45
C LEU A 122 12.66 -11.69 -10.94
N ARG A 123 12.04 -10.68 -10.31
CA ARG A 123 10.76 -10.12 -10.72
C ARG A 123 10.79 -9.61 -12.17
N GLU A 124 11.87 -8.93 -12.56
CA GLU A 124 12.03 -8.41 -13.93
C GLU A 124 12.20 -9.56 -14.94
N ALA A 125 12.92 -10.62 -14.56
CA ALA A 125 13.07 -11.81 -15.37
C ALA A 125 11.72 -12.55 -15.58
N ILE A 126 10.90 -12.66 -14.52
CA ILE A 126 9.56 -13.25 -14.59
C ILE A 126 8.64 -12.43 -15.51
N VAL A 127 8.63 -11.10 -15.35
CA VAL A 127 7.79 -10.21 -16.18
C VAL A 127 8.23 -10.28 -17.65
N LYS A 128 9.52 -10.32 -17.93
CA LYS A 128 10.05 -10.47 -19.29
C LYS A 128 9.77 -11.84 -19.92
N SER A 129 9.51 -12.87 -19.13
CA SER A 129 9.15 -14.20 -19.62
C SER A 129 7.68 -14.32 -20.03
N LEU A 130 6.83 -13.34 -19.64
CA LEU A 130 5.45 -13.30 -20.04
C LEU A 130 5.33 -12.86 -21.52
N PRO A 131 4.56 -13.57 -22.35
CA PRO A 131 4.39 -13.18 -23.73
C PRO A 131 3.70 -11.82 -23.84
N PRO A 132 4.11 -10.93 -24.78
CA PRO A 132 3.59 -9.58 -24.93
C PRO A 132 2.12 -9.52 -25.37
N SER A 133 1.45 -10.66 -25.52
CA SER A 133 0.05 -10.79 -25.90
C SER A 133 -0.93 -10.86 -24.70
N LEU A 134 -0.45 -10.74 -23.49
CA LEU A 134 -1.23 -10.57 -22.26
C LEU A 134 -1.13 -9.13 -21.77
#